data_5fb8d615b1b75504dce0318d7831f7fc
#
_entry.id   5fb8d615b1b75504dce0318d7831f7fc
#
_cell.length_a   1.000
_cell.length_b   1.000
_cell.length_c   1.000
_cell.angle_alpha   90.00
_cell.angle_beta   90.00
_cell.angle_gamma   90.00
#
_symmetry.space_group_name_H-M   'P 1'
#
loop_
_entity.id
_entity.type
_entity.pdbx_description
1 polymer ?
#
loop_
_entity_poly.entity_id
_entity_poly.type
_entity_poly.pdbx_seq_one_letter_code
_entity_poly.pdbx_strand_id
1 'polypeptide(L)'
;DGQRLLGLGGEALRQAQRRCCSVPFVPPSAEGRHRLEALVQRMGLTVVQGNRMGHLLGPDISKGKALATLKRHLGAEQVKVLALGDSPNDLPLLEVADIAVVVPGPDGPHPEMRSGIAAGRFQLAAAPHAHGWDEAVRRILRI
;
A
#
# COMPACT_ATOMS: atom_id res chain seq x y z
N ASP A 1 2.52 -0.09 -23.80
CA ASP A 1 1.25 -0.78 -23.87
C ASP A 1 0.54 -0.86 -22.50
N GLY A 2 0.20 0.34 -21.99
CA GLY A 2 -0.36 0.51 -20.64
C GLY A 2 -1.70 -0.22 -20.42
N GLN A 3 -2.51 -0.35 -21.45
CA GLN A 3 -3.78 -1.06 -21.40
C GLN A 3 -3.58 -2.54 -21.02
N ARG A 4 -2.63 -3.20 -21.67
CA ARG A 4 -2.32 -4.61 -21.41
C ARG A 4 -1.68 -4.82 -20.04
N LEU A 5 -0.82 -3.90 -19.60
CA LEU A 5 -0.12 -3.99 -18.32
C LEU A 5 -1.04 -3.71 -17.12
N LEU A 6 -1.91 -2.72 -17.25
CA LEU A 6 -2.78 -2.27 -16.16
C LEU A 6 -4.14 -2.96 -16.15
N GLY A 7 -4.53 -3.61 -17.25
CA GLY A 7 -5.88 -4.14 -17.43
C GLY A 7 -6.97 -3.04 -17.48
N LEU A 8 -6.56 -1.80 -17.80
CA LEU A 8 -7.45 -0.63 -17.85
C LEU A 8 -7.58 -0.15 -19.27
N GLY A 9 -8.77 0.35 -19.65
CA GLY A 9 -9.03 0.96 -20.94
C GLY A 9 -9.74 2.31 -20.81
N GLY A 10 -9.88 3.01 -21.94
CA GLY A 10 -10.65 4.26 -22.02
C GLY A 10 -10.23 5.32 -21.00
N GLU A 11 -11.21 5.87 -20.29
CA GLU A 11 -10.99 6.93 -19.31
C GLU A 11 -10.18 6.45 -18.10
N ALA A 12 -10.39 5.21 -17.63
CA ALA A 12 -9.63 4.65 -16.50
C ALA A 12 -8.13 4.60 -16.79
N LEU A 13 -7.73 4.26 -18.01
CA LEU A 13 -6.33 4.30 -18.44
C LEU A 13 -5.79 5.74 -18.48
N ARG A 14 -6.55 6.69 -19.02
CA ARG A 14 -6.17 8.11 -19.02
C ARG A 14 -5.97 8.65 -17.62
N GLN A 15 -6.86 8.33 -16.68
CA GLN A 15 -6.72 8.72 -15.27
C GLN A 15 -5.47 8.09 -14.61
N ALA A 16 -5.21 6.81 -14.87
CA ALA A 16 -4.02 6.15 -14.38
C ALA A 16 -2.71 6.75 -14.90
N GLN A 17 -2.72 7.30 -16.13
CA GLN A 17 -1.57 7.96 -16.75
C GLN A 17 -1.34 9.41 -16.25
N ARG A 18 -2.34 10.04 -15.63
CA ARG A 18 -2.24 11.40 -15.05
C ARG A 18 -1.51 11.46 -13.72
N ARG A 19 -0.87 10.39 -13.29
CA ARG A 19 -0.10 10.37 -12.04
C ARG A 19 1.07 11.34 -12.10
N CYS A 20 1.18 12.21 -11.12
CA CYS A 20 2.28 13.17 -10.98
C CYS A 20 3.25 12.81 -9.82
N CYS A 21 2.85 11.91 -8.92
CA CYS A 21 3.62 11.60 -7.71
C CYS A 21 4.19 10.18 -7.68
N SER A 22 3.89 9.35 -8.68
CA SER A 22 4.39 7.97 -8.77
C SER A 22 4.47 7.48 -10.20
N VAL A 23 5.49 6.66 -10.50
CA VAL A 23 5.61 5.98 -11.78
C VAL A 23 5.46 4.47 -11.53
N PRO A 24 4.34 3.85 -11.96
CA PRO A 24 4.20 2.40 -11.89
C PRO A 24 5.07 1.74 -12.97
N PHE A 25 5.67 0.61 -12.64
CA PHE A 25 6.46 -0.18 -13.58
C PHE A 25 6.30 -1.68 -13.29
N VAL A 26 6.56 -2.50 -14.30
CA VAL A 26 6.63 -3.95 -14.12
C VAL A 26 7.95 -4.27 -13.42
N PRO A 27 7.93 -4.98 -12.28
CA PRO A 27 9.17 -5.31 -11.58
C PRO A 27 10.11 -6.11 -12.50
N PRO A 28 11.38 -5.72 -12.59
CA PRO A 28 12.38 -6.52 -13.28
C PRO A 28 12.69 -7.80 -12.48
N SER A 29 13.58 -8.63 -13.01
CA SER A 29 14.15 -9.76 -12.27
C SER A 29 14.72 -9.31 -10.92
N ALA A 30 14.97 -10.26 -9.99
CA ALA A 30 15.53 -9.93 -8.68
C ALA A 30 16.84 -9.13 -8.79
N GLU A 31 17.73 -9.51 -9.72
CA GLU A 31 18.98 -8.78 -9.99
C GLU A 31 18.71 -7.36 -10.53
N GLY A 32 17.78 -7.22 -11.46
CA GLY A 32 17.36 -5.92 -11.98
C GLY A 32 16.73 -5.03 -10.91
N ARG A 33 16.04 -5.60 -9.93
CA ARG A 33 15.48 -4.86 -8.79
C ARG A 33 16.58 -4.24 -7.94
N HIS A 34 17.59 -5.01 -7.52
CA HIS A 34 18.70 -4.48 -6.75
C HIS A 34 19.45 -3.36 -7.46
N ARG A 35 19.66 -3.51 -8.77
CA ARG A 35 20.27 -2.43 -9.57
C ARG A 35 19.39 -1.18 -9.62
N LEU A 36 18.08 -1.36 -9.79
CA LEU A 36 17.12 -0.25 -9.79
C LEU A 36 17.09 0.46 -8.45
N GLU A 37 16.99 -0.28 -7.35
CA GLU A 37 16.98 0.27 -5.98
C GLU A 37 18.24 1.10 -5.71
N ALA A 38 19.42 0.57 -6.03
CA ALA A 38 20.68 1.29 -5.86
C ALA A 38 20.76 2.57 -6.72
N LEU A 39 20.25 2.52 -7.95
CA LEU A 39 20.23 3.68 -8.83
C LEU A 39 19.28 4.77 -8.34
N VAL A 40 18.04 4.42 -8.01
CA VAL A 40 17.02 5.38 -7.62
C VAL A 40 17.31 6.01 -6.25
N GLN A 41 17.93 5.25 -5.34
CA GLN A 41 18.36 5.77 -4.05
C GLN A 41 19.39 6.89 -4.20
N ARG A 42 20.32 6.76 -5.15
CA ARG A 42 21.28 7.82 -5.49
C ARG A 42 20.62 9.08 -6.05
N MET A 43 19.42 8.95 -6.61
CA MET A 43 18.60 10.05 -7.12
C MET A 43 17.63 10.62 -6.05
N GLY A 44 17.69 10.13 -4.81
CA GLY A 44 16.75 10.52 -3.75
C GLY A 44 15.34 9.98 -3.97
N LEU A 45 15.17 8.91 -4.75
CA LEU A 45 13.87 8.29 -5.03
C LEU A 45 13.73 6.96 -4.27
N THR A 46 12.51 6.47 -4.15
CA THR A 46 12.18 5.23 -3.47
C THR A 46 11.40 4.29 -4.39
N VAL A 47 11.73 3.01 -4.33
CA VAL A 47 10.93 1.94 -4.96
C VAL A 47 10.08 1.28 -3.89
N VAL A 48 8.78 1.16 -4.16
CA VAL A 48 7.85 0.45 -3.30
C VAL A 48 7.14 -0.63 -4.10
N GLN A 49 7.05 -1.82 -3.54
CA GLN A 49 6.38 -2.95 -4.18
C GLN A 49 4.91 -2.98 -3.78
N GLY A 50 4.04 -2.96 -4.77
CA GLY A 50 2.62 -3.32 -4.65
C GLY A 50 2.38 -4.75 -5.11
N ASN A 51 1.13 -5.21 -5.08
CA ASN A 51 0.79 -6.59 -5.44
C ASN A 51 1.15 -6.99 -6.88
N ARG A 52 0.99 -6.08 -7.84
CA ARG A 52 1.20 -6.36 -9.27
C ARG A 52 2.37 -5.60 -9.86
N MET A 53 2.66 -4.43 -9.33
CA MET A 53 3.60 -3.48 -9.92
C MET A 53 4.52 -2.89 -8.86
N GLY A 54 5.75 -2.57 -9.27
CA GLY A 54 6.61 -1.66 -8.53
C GLY A 54 6.16 -0.21 -8.78
N HIS A 55 6.43 0.65 -7.81
CA HIS A 55 6.17 2.09 -7.90
C HIS A 55 7.45 2.85 -7.57
N LEU A 56 7.83 3.74 -8.46
CA LEU A 56 8.87 4.73 -8.20
C LEU A 56 8.19 5.96 -7.61
N LEU A 57 8.68 6.38 -6.45
CA LEU A 57 8.13 7.49 -5.68
C LEU A 57 9.23 8.53 -5.42
N GLY A 58 8.82 9.77 -5.24
CA GLY A 58 9.69 10.80 -4.69
C GLY A 58 10.13 10.49 -3.26
N PRO A 59 11.13 11.20 -2.75
CA PRO A 59 11.56 11.04 -1.37
C PRO A 59 10.40 11.36 -0.44
N ASP A 60 10.34 10.64 0.65
CA ASP A 60 9.35 10.90 1.69
C ASP A 60 7.86 10.72 1.31
N ILE A 61 7.55 10.09 0.20
CA ILE A 61 6.17 9.76 -0.18
C ILE A 61 5.81 8.37 0.33
N SER A 62 4.76 8.30 1.15
CA SER A 62 4.17 7.06 1.62
C SER A 62 2.69 7.24 1.92
N LYS A 63 1.93 6.13 2.01
CA LYS A 63 0.52 6.18 2.41
C LYS A 63 0.34 6.73 3.83
N GLY A 64 1.27 6.46 4.74
CA GLY A 64 1.24 7.01 6.11
C GLY A 64 1.43 8.54 6.12
N LYS A 65 2.39 9.06 5.35
CA LYS A 65 2.58 10.52 5.22
C LYS A 65 1.39 11.19 4.53
N ALA A 66 0.80 10.54 3.53
CA ALA A 66 -0.41 11.03 2.89
C ALA A 66 -1.58 11.14 3.89
N LEU A 67 -1.75 10.13 4.75
CA LEU A 67 -2.75 10.17 5.82
C LEU A 67 -2.50 11.33 6.80
N ALA A 68 -1.27 11.50 7.27
CA ALA A 68 -0.91 12.58 8.17
C ALA A 68 -1.20 13.97 7.55
N THR A 69 -0.89 14.12 6.27
CA THR A 69 -1.18 15.34 5.52
C THR A 69 -2.69 15.57 5.38
N LEU A 70 -3.46 14.52 5.08
CA LEU A 70 -4.91 14.58 4.98
C LEU A 70 -5.55 14.98 6.31
N LYS A 71 -5.17 14.35 7.43
CA LYS A 71 -5.66 14.68 8.77
C LYS A 71 -5.46 16.16 9.08
N ARG A 72 -4.26 16.67 8.84
CA ARG A 72 -3.92 18.08 9.06
C ARG A 72 -4.73 19.02 8.17
N HIS A 73 -4.88 18.68 6.89
CA HIS A 73 -5.63 19.50 5.93
C HIS A 73 -7.11 19.60 6.28
N LEU A 74 -7.68 18.54 6.86
CA LEU A 74 -9.09 18.49 7.29
C LEU A 74 -9.31 18.98 8.73
N GLY A 75 -8.26 19.36 9.48
CA GLY A 75 -8.38 19.65 10.92
C GLY A 75 -8.87 18.44 11.73
N ALA A 76 -8.50 17.24 11.29
CA ALA A 76 -9.02 15.97 11.79
C ALA A 76 -7.98 15.16 12.58
N GLU A 77 -7.07 15.83 13.29
CA GLU A 77 -5.98 15.20 14.03
C GLU A 77 -6.49 14.22 15.09
N GLN A 78 -7.65 14.49 15.66
CA GLN A 78 -8.29 13.68 16.72
C GLN A 78 -9.10 12.50 16.17
N VAL A 79 -9.29 12.41 14.86
CA VAL A 79 -10.05 11.32 14.25
C VAL A 79 -9.25 10.03 14.32
N LYS A 80 -9.87 8.96 14.85
CA LYS A 80 -9.30 7.62 14.85
C LYS A 80 -9.33 7.03 13.47
N VAL A 81 -8.24 6.35 13.11
CA VAL A 81 -8.02 5.76 11.80
C VAL A 81 -8.03 4.24 11.90
N LEU A 82 -8.94 3.62 11.18
CA LEU A 82 -8.89 2.21 10.85
C LEU A 82 -8.21 2.07 9.47
N ALA A 83 -7.07 1.39 9.44
CA ALA A 83 -6.36 1.10 8.20
C ALA A 83 -6.38 -0.40 7.89
N LEU A 84 -6.61 -0.73 6.62
CA LEU A 84 -6.51 -2.08 6.10
C LEU A 84 -5.52 -2.11 4.94
N GLY A 85 -4.68 -3.14 4.87
CA GLY A 85 -3.67 -3.27 3.83
C GLY A 85 -3.27 -4.72 3.61
N ASP A 86 -2.74 -5.03 2.43
CA ASP A 86 -2.40 -6.38 2.00
C ASP A 86 -0.97 -6.51 1.46
N SER A 87 -0.26 -5.40 1.28
CA SER A 87 1.04 -5.37 0.60
C SER A 87 2.03 -4.38 1.24
N PRO A 88 3.35 -4.51 0.99
CA PRO A 88 4.38 -3.71 1.65
C PRO A 88 4.20 -2.21 1.56
N ASN A 89 3.59 -1.71 0.48
CA ASN A 89 3.29 -0.29 0.33
C ASN A 89 2.23 0.24 1.32
N ASP A 90 1.54 -0.67 2.04
CA ASP A 90 0.57 -0.32 3.08
C ASP A 90 1.20 -0.24 4.48
N LEU A 91 2.40 -0.81 4.66
CA LEU A 91 3.07 -0.80 5.97
C LEU A 91 3.13 0.59 6.60
N PRO A 92 3.56 1.65 5.91
CA PRO A 92 3.61 2.98 6.51
C PRO A 92 2.22 3.53 6.92
N LEU A 93 1.14 3.07 6.28
CA LEU A 93 -0.22 3.41 6.65
C LEU A 93 -0.66 2.64 7.90
N LEU A 94 -0.40 1.33 7.93
CA LEU A 94 -0.73 0.47 9.06
C LEU A 94 0.02 0.88 10.34
N GLU A 95 1.26 1.34 10.21
CA GLU A 95 2.10 1.78 11.33
C GLU A 95 1.62 3.05 12.02
N VAL A 96 0.91 3.93 11.30
CA VAL A 96 0.41 5.20 11.84
C VAL A 96 -1.08 5.19 12.15
N ALA A 97 -1.77 4.08 11.91
CA ALA A 97 -3.19 3.93 12.18
C ALA A 97 -3.45 3.57 13.65
N ASP A 98 -4.60 4.00 14.19
CA ASP A 98 -5.05 3.62 15.53
C ASP A 98 -5.46 2.15 15.60
N ILE A 99 -6.03 1.63 14.52
CA ILE A 99 -6.37 0.22 14.33
C ILE A 99 -5.84 -0.21 12.96
N ALA A 100 -4.94 -1.17 12.96
CA ALA A 100 -4.31 -1.69 11.75
C ALA A 100 -4.69 -3.15 11.50
N VAL A 101 -5.19 -3.45 10.30
CA VAL A 101 -5.61 -4.80 9.90
C VAL A 101 -4.87 -5.20 8.63
N VAL A 102 -4.20 -6.34 8.68
CA VAL A 102 -3.62 -6.98 7.49
C VAL A 102 -4.69 -7.89 6.88
N VAL A 103 -4.98 -7.67 5.61
CA VAL A 103 -5.87 -8.53 4.82
C VAL A 103 -5.00 -9.55 4.08
N PRO A 104 -5.15 -10.85 4.35
CA PRO A 104 -4.32 -11.86 3.70
C PRO A 104 -4.69 -12.07 2.23
N GLY A 105 -3.76 -12.60 1.46
CA GLY A 105 -4.04 -13.25 0.19
C GLY A 105 -4.50 -14.69 0.39
N PRO A 106 -4.69 -15.47 -0.71
CA PRO A 106 -5.11 -16.88 -0.64
C PRO A 106 -4.13 -17.75 0.17
N ASP A 107 -2.84 -17.43 0.08
CA ASP A 107 -1.75 -18.19 0.73
C ASP A 107 -1.33 -17.58 2.09
N GLY A 108 -2.14 -16.66 2.62
CA GLY A 108 -1.89 -15.98 3.88
C GLY A 108 -1.34 -14.54 3.72
N PRO A 109 -0.90 -13.93 4.82
CA PRO A 109 -0.42 -12.56 4.81
C PRO A 109 0.94 -12.45 4.12
N HIS A 110 1.19 -11.30 3.47
CA HIS A 110 2.47 -11.01 2.85
C HIS A 110 3.62 -11.18 3.86
N PRO A 111 4.77 -11.77 3.47
CA PRO A 111 5.87 -12.05 4.38
C PRO A 111 6.32 -10.84 5.23
N GLU A 112 6.42 -9.65 4.63
CA GLU A 112 6.81 -8.43 5.32
C GLU A 112 5.82 -7.94 6.39
N MET A 113 4.55 -8.41 6.35
CA MET A 113 3.54 -8.08 7.35
C MET A 113 3.60 -8.98 8.61
N ARG A 114 4.20 -10.15 8.49
CA ARG A 114 4.15 -11.21 9.51
C ARG A 114 4.76 -10.77 10.84
N SER A 115 5.85 -10.02 10.81
CA SER A 115 6.50 -9.52 12.03
C SER A 115 5.61 -8.57 12.82
N GLY A 116 4.87 -7.70 12.14
CA GLY A 116 3.91 -6.79 12.77
C GLY A 116 2.71 -7.53 13.37
N ILE A 117 2.22 -8.58 12.69
CA ILE A 117 1.15 -9.45 13.21
C ILE A 117 1.64 -10.21 14.45
N ALA A 118 2.81 -10.85 14.38
CA ALA A 118 3.38 -11.60 15.49
C ALA A 118 3.67 -10.72 16.72
N ALA A 119 4.04 -9.47 16.50
CA ALA A 119 4.24 -8.48 17.57
C ALA A 119 2.94 -7.87 18.12
N GLY A 120 1.76 -8.27 17.61
CA GLY A 120 0.47 -7.73 18.04
C GLY A 120 0.21 -6.29 17.58
N ARG A 121 1.04 -5.72 16.72
CA ARG A 121 0.85 -4.36 16.18
C ARG A 121 -0.26 -4.31 15.12
N PHE A 122 -0.44 -5.39 14.38
CA PHE A 122 -1.44 -5.52 13.33
C PHE A 122 -2.37 -6.69 13.64
N GLN A 123 -3.67 -6.50 13.47
CA GLN A 123 -4.63 -7.58 13.45
C GLN A 123 -4.58 -8.29 12.09
N LEU A 124 -4.90 -9.58 12.07
CA LEU A 124 -5.06 -10.34 10.83
C LEU A 124 -6.56 -10.52 10.55
N ALA A 125 -7.01 -10.17 9.36
CA ALA A 125 -8.37 -10.46 8.93
C ALA A 125 -8.59 -11.99 8.80
N ALA A 126 -9.79 -12.47 9.11
CA ALA A 126 -10.10 -13.90 9.16
C ALA A 126 -10.17 -14.55 7.77
N ALA A 127 -10.45 -13.78 6.73
CA ALA A 127 -10.59 -14.24 5.36
C ALA A 127 -9.73 -13.41 4.39
N PRO A 128 -9.39 -13.96 3.20
CA PRO A 128 -8.62 -13.23 2.21
C PRO A 128 -9.44 -12.20 1.43
N HIS A 129 -8.74 -11.24 0.81
CA HIS A 129 -9.28 -10.26 -0.14
C HIS A 129 -10.49 -9.46 0.39
N ALA A 130 -11.45 -9.17 -0.50
CA ALA A 130 -12.60 -8.33 -0.19
C ALA A 130 -13.47 -8.87 0.95
N HIS A 131 -13.55 -10.19 1.10
CA HIS A 131 -14.33 -10.81 2.19
C HIS A 131 -13.71 -10.50 3.55
N GLY A 132 -12.41 -10.69 3.71
CA GLY A 132 -11.71 -10.35 4.96
C GLY A 132 -11.71 -8.86 5.24
N TRP A 133 -11.66 -8.03 4.20
CA TRP A 133 -11.80 -6.59 4.33
C TRP A 133 -13.17 -6.21 4.90
N ASP A 134 -14.26 -6.69 4.28
CA ASP A 134 -15.64 -6.40 4.71
C ASP A 134 -15.91 -6.88 6.14
N GLU A 135 -15.55 -8.13 6.44
CA GLU A 135 -15.72 -8.70 7.78
C GLU A 135 -14.96 -7.91 8.87
N ALA A 136 -13.72 -7.55 8.60
CA ALA A 136 -12.91 -6.77 9.54
C ALA A 136 -13.53 -5.40 9.80
N VAL A 137 -13.97 -4.70 8.75
CA VAL A 137 -14.62 -3.38 8.88
C VAL A 137 -15.90 -3.49 9.69
N ARG A 138 -16.80 -4.44 9.36
CA ARG A 138 -18.06 -4.63 10.09
C ARG A 138 -17.82 -4.93 11.57
N ARG A 139 -16.91 -5.85 11.85
CA ARG A 139 -16.55 -6.23 13.22
C ARG A 139 -16.04 -5.05 14.03
N ILE A 140 -15.14 -4.26 13.46
CA ILE A 140 -14.48 -3.15 14.18
C ILE A 140 -15.42 -1.97 14.36
N LEU A 141 -16.19 -1.63 13.32
CA LEU A 141 -17.13 -0.51 13.35
C LEU A 141 -18.50 -0.89 13.96
N ARG A 142 -18.74 -2.18 14.22
CA ARG A 142 -20.00 -2.70 14.78
C ARG A 142 -21.24 -2.38 13.93
N ILE A 143 -21.11 -2.54 12.61
CA ILE A 143 -22.17 -2.31 11.61
C ILE A 143 -22.54 -3.60 10.86
#